data_ceaba44ffc647cf48031c61fb43b7961
#
_entry.id   ceaba44ffc647cf48031c61fb43b7961
#
_cell.length_a   1.000
_cell.length_b   1.000
_cell.length_c   1.000
_cell.angle_alpha   90.00
_cell.angle_beta   90.00
_cell.angle_gamma   90.00
#
_symmetry.space_group_name_H-M   'P 1'
#
loop_
_entity.id
_entity.type
_entity.pdbx_description
1 polymer ?
#
loop_
_entity_poly.entity_id
_entity_poly.type
_entity_poly.pdbx_seq_one_letter_code
_entity_poly.pdbx_strand_id
1 'polypeptide(L)'
;MIHHKYLNFSTAIFLLIGSFSWAQFIEVNAELDLRRISEGDRQIFITLAKDIENYFLNTQFSAITNDLEMIVDIRLVLESVSQGGSQTTINAQAIFVNKQVQPDGNLKTLDQYFYAKGIQFPYSQGRKMFYTTVFEPLVSFLNYYAFMFIATEMDTWEYMGGTSFFNRAIEISDLGKDSDWSTGWDDRWKKSRKVKSNQYLRSMRFNYFKAWDALYAEDVD
;
A
#
# COMPACT_ATOMS: atom_id res chain seq x y z
N MET A 1 -65.00 -4.23 35.66
CA MET A 1 -63.93 -5.22 35.41
C MET A 1 -63.26 -4.82 34.10
N ILE A 2 -62.16 -4.06 34.20
CA ILE A 2 -61.49 -3.44 33.06
C ILE A 2 -60.15 -4.16 32.94
N HIS A 3 -59.99 -4.90 31.85
CA HIS A 3 -58.71 -5.56 31.53
C HIS A 3 -57.76 -4.60 30.81
N HIS A 4 -56.69 -4.18 31.46
CA HIS A 4 -55.56 -3.49 30.83
C HIS A 4 -54.66 -4.49 30.07
N LYS A 5 -54.64 -4.40 28.75
CA LYS A 5 -53.66 -5.04 27.91
C LYS A 5 -52.38 -4.19 27.93
N TYR A 6 -51.32 -4.71 28.53
CA TYR A 6 -49.97 -4.13 28.40
C TYR A 6 -49.39 -4.51 27.04
N LEU A 7 -49.19 -3.50 26.21
CA LEU A 7 -48.53 -3.61 24.94
C LEU A 7 -47.00 -3.53 25.21
N ASN A 8 -46.34 -4.68 25.17
CA ASN A 8 -44.86 -4.72 25.27
C ASN A 8 -44.26 -4.18 24.00
N PHE A 9 -43.75 -2.96 24.04
CA PHE A 9 -42.93 -2.37 22.97
C PHE A 9 -41.51 -2.85 23.16
N SER A 10 -41.15 -3.94 22.45
CA SER A 10 -39.79 -4.44 22.39
C SER A 10 -39.02 -3.56 21.43
N THR A 11 -38.29 -2.58 21.95
CA THR A 11 -37.38 -1.73 21.16
C THR A 11 -36.18 -2.52 20.79
N ALA A 12 -36.13 -3.07 19.56
CA ALA A 12 -34.93 -3.68 18.99
C ALA A 12 -33.95 -2.55 18.66
N ILE A 13 -32.98 -2.35 19.55
CA ILE A 13 -31.81 -1.51 19.26
C ILE A 13 -30.94 -2.28 18.26
N PHE A 14 -31.05 -1.94 16.99
CA PHE A 14 -30.06 -2.33 15.96
C PHE A 14 -28.77 -1.56 16.25
N LEU A 15 -27.85 -2.19 16.96
CA LEU A 15 -26.44 -1.76 16.99
C LEU A 15 -25.89 -1.93 15.58
N LEU A 16 -25.87 -0.82 14.82
CA LEU A 16 -25.05 -0.67 13.64
C LEU A 16 -23.58 -0.70 14.11
N ILE A 17 -23.03 -1.91 14.22
CA ILE A 17 -21.59 -2.10 14.29
C ILE A 17 -21.08 -1.75 12.92
N GLY A 18 -20.76 -0.49 12.71
CA GLY A 18 -19.97 -0.06 11.57
C GLY A 18 -18.68 -0.87 11.60
N SER A 19 -18.47 -1.75 10.62
CA SER A 19 -17.19 -2.38 10.38
C SER A 19 -16.21 -1.27 10.05
N PHE A 20 -15.46 -0.81 11.06
CA PHE A 20 -14.28 0.00 10.82
C PHE A 20 -13.33 -0.88 10.04
N SER A 21 -13.24 -0.66 8.74
CA SER A 21 -12.20 -1.22 7.91
C SER A 21 -10.90 -0.51 8.31
N TRP A 22 -10.08 -1.20 9.08
CA TRP A 22 -8.78 -0.69 9.50
C TRP A 22 -7.79 -0.95 8.37
N ALA A 23 -7.69 0.01 7.46
CA ALA A 23 -6.64 0.01 6.46
C ALA A 23 -5.31 0.35 7.15
N GLN A 24 -4.22 -0.31 6.74
CA GLN A 24 -2.88 -0.04 7.26
C GLN A 24 -2.34 1.33 6.81
N PHE A 25 -2.95 1.94 5.81
CA PHE A 25 -2.59 3.25 5.27
C PHE A 25 -3.65 4.26 5.68
N ILE A 26 -3.27 5.24 6.52
CA ILE A 26 -4.18 6.28 7.05
C ILE A 26 -4.18 7.54 6.19
N GLU A 27 -3.10 7.77 5.46
CA GLU A 27 -2.96 8.87 4.52
C GLU A 27 -2.18 8.42 3.29
N VAL A 28 -2.70 8.72 2.11
CA VAL A 28 -2.05 8.42 0.84
C VAL A 28 -2.21 9.60 -0.09
N ASN A 29 -1.09 10.16 -0.54
CA ASN A 29 -1.05 11.27 -1.48
C ASN A 29 -0.47 10.78 -2.81
N ALA A 30 -1.30 10.66 -3.83
CA ALA A 30 -0.88 10.25 -5.17
C ALA A 30 -0.79 11.45 -6.11
N GLU A 31 0.34 11.59 -6.79
CA GLU A 31 0.61 12.61 -7.80
C GLU A 31 0.96 11.94 -9.14
N LEU A 32 0.39 12.48 -10.22
CA LEU A 32 0.71 12.06 -11.57
C LEU A 32 1.58 13.12 -12.27
N ASP A 33 2.74 12.70 -12.76
CA ASP A 33 3.55 13.50 -13.64
C ASP A 33 3.21 13.18 -15.11
N LEU A 34 2.44 14.06 -15.74
CA LEU A 34 1.94 13.91 -17.10
C LEU A 34 2.73 14.73 -18.14
N ARG A 35 3.92 15.23 -17.78
CA ARG A 35 4.68 16.13 -18.68
C ARG A 35 5.06 15.47 -20.00
N ARG A 36 5.22 14.15 -20.03
CA ARG A 36 5.54 13.36 -21.24
C ARG A 36 4.32 12.90 -22.02
N ILE A 37 3.11 13.15 -21.50
CA ILE A 37 1.85 12.69 -22.08
C ILE A 37 1.25 13.83 -22.91
N SER A 38 0.75 13.49 -24.11
CA SER A 38 0.08 14.44 -24.99
C SER A 38 -1.13 15.05 -24.30
N GLU A 39 -1.48 16.28 -24.63
CA GLU A 39 -2.62 16.97 -24.01
C GLU A 39 -3.94 16.22 -24.22
N GLY A 40 -4.13 15.61 -25.40
CA GLY A 40 -5.31 14.84 -25.72
C GLY A 40 -5.46 13.57 -24.87
N ASP A 41 -4.34 12.93 -24.50
CA ASP A 41 -4.35 11.71 -23.70
C ASP A 41 -4.48 11.96 -22.19
N ARG A 42 -4.18 13.18 -21.71
CA ARG A 42 -4.21 13.48 -20.25
C ARG A 42 -5.58 13.30 -19.63
N GLN A 43 -6.64 13.49 -20.39
CA GLN A 43 -8.02 13.32 -19.93
C GLN A 43 -8.30 11.89 -19.42
N ILE A 44 -7.59 10.89 -19.95
CA ILE A 44 -7.73 9.48 -19.54
C ILE A 44 -7.36 9.29 -18.05
N PHE A 45 -6.47 10.15 -17.52
CA PHE A 45 -5.86 9.98 -16.19
C PHE A 45 -6.48 10.83 -15.08
N ILE A 46 -7.55 11.55 -15.35
CA ILE A 46 -8.15 12.51 -14.39
C ILE A 46 -8.45 11.85 -13.03
N THR A 47 -8.86 10.60 -13.01
CA THR A 47 -9.24 9.90 -11.76
C THR A 47 -8.13 9.02 -11.22
N LEU A 48 -7.08 8.71 -11.99
CA LEU A 48 -6.09 7.67 -11.64
C LEU A 48 -5.41 7.94 -10.29
N ALA A 49 -5.00 9.17 -10.01
CA ALA A 49 -4.39 9.52 -8.71
C ALA A 49 -5.36 9.20 -7.56
N LYS A 50 -6.60 9.69 -7.67
CA LYS A 50 -7.63 9.45 -6.66
C LYS A 50 -8.03 7.98 -6.53
N ASP A 51 -8.03 7.25 -7.63
CA ASP A 51 -8.31 5.82 -7.63
C ASP A 51 -7.20 5.05 -6.89
N ILE A 52 -5.93 5.44 -7.04
CA ILE A 52 -4.78 4.88 -6.30
C ILE A 52 -4.91 5.20 -4.80
N GLU A 53 -5.18 6.44 -4.41
CA GLU A 53 -5.39 6.82 -3.01
C GLU A 53 -6.52 6.00 -2.38
N ASN A 54 -7.68 5.96 -3.03
CA ASN A 54 -8.84 5.21 -2.56
C ASN A 54 -8.54 3.71 -2.45
N TYR A 55 -7.73 3.17 -3.36
CA TYR A 55 -7.33 1.77 -3.31
C TYR A 55 -6.58 1.44 -2.01
N PHE A 56 -5.56 2.23 -1.67
CA PHE A 56 -4.77 2.02 -0.44
C PHE A 56 -5.62 2.26 0.82
N LEU A 57 -6.38 3.37 0.86
CA LEU A 57 -7.18 3.76 2.03
C LEU A 57 -8.34 2.79 2.33
N ASN A 58 -8.83 2.05 1.33
CA ASN A 58 -9.94 1.12 1.48
C ASN A 58 -9.54 -0.36 1.38
N THR A 59 -8.23 -0.66 1.28
CA THR A 59 -7.74 -2.04 1.20
C THR A 59 -7.16 -2.47 2.53
N GLN A 60 -7.70 -3.55 3.10
CA GLN A 60 -7.07 -4.25 4.21
C GLN A 60 -6.07 -5.28 3.64
N PHE A 61 -4.78 -4.96 3.67
CA PHE A 61 -3.72 -5.84 3.17
C PHE A 61 -3.42 -7.00 4.12
N SER A 62 -3.69 -6.82 5.43
CA SER A 62 -3.50 -7.83 6.46
C SER A 62 -4.47 -7.62 7.61
N ALA A 63 -4.99 -8.71 8.16
CA ALA A 63 -5.83 -8.67 9.36
C ALA A 63 -5.02 -8.62 10.68
N ILE A 64 -3.73 -8.94 10.63
CA ILE A 64 -2.86 -9.02 11.82
C ILE A 64 -2.05 -7.75 12.08
N THR A 65 -2.19 -6.72 11.24
CA THR A 65 -1.45 -5.46 11.32
C THR A 65 -2.41 -4.26 11.28
N ASN A 66 -3.56 -4.38 11.94
CA ASN A 66 -4.62 -3.37 11.91
C ASN A 66 -4.25 -2.06 12.64
N ASP A 67 -3.24 -2.10 13.46
CA ASP A 67 -2.69 -0.99 14.26
C ASP A 67 -1.55 -0.23 13.56
N LEU A 68 -1.20 -0.62 12.33
CA LEU A 68 -0.25 0.17 11.54
C LEU A 68 -0.92 1.44 11.01
N GLU A 69 -0.24 2.56 11.17
CA GLU A 69 -0.66 3.88 10.71
C GLU A 69 0.38 4.44 9.73
N MET A 70 0.31 4.03 8.47
CA MET A 70 1.27 4.43 7.45
C MET A 70 0.79 5.62 6.63
N ILE A 71 1.72 6.55 6.37
CA ILE A 71 1.51 7.71 5.49
C ILE A 71 2.40 7.53 4.26
N VAL A 72 1.80 7.48 3.06
CA VAL A 72 2.54 7.20 1.84
C VAL A 72 2.31 8.27 0.77
N ASP A 73 3.39 8.84 0.28
CA ASP A 73 3.38 9.64 -0.94
C ASP A 73 3.74 8.76 -2.14
N ILE A 74 2.97 8.87 -3.21
CA ILE A 74 3.14 8.12 -4.45
C ILE A 74 3.25 9.12 -5.60
N ARG A 75 4.38 9.12 -6.30
CA ARG A 75 4.51 9.86 -7.55
C ARG A 75 4.64 8.90 -8.71
N LEU A 76 3.65 8.91 -9.59
CA LEU A 76 3.64 8.12 -10.82
C LEU A 76 4.02 9.03 -12.00
N VAL A 77 5.14 8.72 -12.64
CA VAL A 77 5.64 9.43 -13.81
C VAL A 77 5.23 8.64 -15.05
N LEU A 78 4.22 9.12 -15.78
CA LEU A 78 3.76 8.47 -16.99
C LEU A 78 4.71 8.82 -18.15
N GLU A 79 5.22 7.78 -18.82
CA GLU A 79 6.24 7.94 -19.86
C GLU A 79 5.66 7.90 -21.26
N SER A 80 4.71 6.99 -21.50
CA SER A 80 4.03 6.86 -22.78
C SER A 80 2.67 6.17 -22.64
N VAL A 81 1.83 6.47 -23.61
CA VAL A 81 0.51 5.87 -23.82
C VAL A 81 0.53 5.23 -25.21
N SER A 82 0.14 3.98 -25.32
CA SER A 82 -0.04 3.28 -26.60
C SER A 82 -1.45 2.76 -26.67
N GLN A 83 -2.12 3.02 -27.78
CA GLN A 83 -3.45 2.49 -28.08
C GLN A 83 -3.30 1.31 -29.03
N GLY A 84 -3.67 0.12 -28.58
CA GLY A 84 -3.68 -1.12 -29.35
C GLY A 84 -5.10 -1.70 -29.38
N GLY A 85 -5.82 -1.49 -30.48
CA GLY A 85 -7.22 -1.91 -30.58
C GLY A 85 -8.11 -1.23 -29.54
N SER A 86 -8.76 -2.03 -28.65
CA SER A 86 -9.62 -1.51 -27.58
C SER A 86 -8.90 -1.28 -26.24
N GLN A 87 -7.58 -1.51 -26.19
CA GLN A 87 -6.82 -1.43 -24.95
C GLN A 87 -5.80 -0.31 -24.99
N THR A 88 -5.83 0.53 -23.96
CA THR A 88 -4.80 1.55 -23.71
C THR A 88 -3.74 1.00 -22.76
N THR A 89 -2.50 0.97 -23.22
CA THR A 89 -1.34 0.51 -22.44
C THR A 89 -0.51 1.69 -22.00
N ILE A 90 -0.16 1.72 -20.72
CA ILE A 90 0.61 2.78 -20.08
C ILE A 90 1.99 2.23 -19.72
N ASN A 91 3.04 3.00 -20.02
CA ASN A 91 4.36 2.80 -19.43
C ASN A 91 4.62 3.92 -18.43
N ALA A 92 5.12 3.56 -17.25
CA ALA A 92 5.35 4.51 -16.19
C ALA A 92 6.55 4.11 -15.31
N GLN A 93 7.03 5.08 -14.54
CA GLN A 93 7.90 4.88 -13.38
C GLN A 93 7.16 5.36 -12.14
N ALA A 94 7.56 4.90 -10.96
CA ALA A 94 6.98 5.39 -9.72
C ALA A 94 8.02 5.61 -8.65
N ILE A 95 7.71 6.55 -7.79
CA ILE A 95 8.41 6.84 -6.55
C ILE A 95 7.40 6.66 -5.43
N PHE A 96 7.77 5.88 -4.43
CA PHE A 96 6.99 5.69 -3.21
C PHE A 96 7.82 6.13 -2.02
N VAL A 97 7.21 6.89 -1.12
CA VAL A 97 7.82 7.34 0.12
C VAL A 97 6.87 7.02 1.26
N ASN A 98 7.28 6.19 2.21
CA ASN A 98 6.57 5.99 3.47
C ASN A 98 7.15 6.96 4.50
N LYS A 99 6.31 7.88 4.98
CA LYS A 99 6.66 8.84 6.02
C LYS A 99 6.42 8.22 7.38
N GLN A 100 7.44 8.20 8.23
CA GLN A 100 7.26 7.73 9.59
C GLN A 100 6.88 8.89 10.51
N VAL A 101 5.80 8.70 11.28
CA VAL A 101 5.39 9.61 12.34
C VAL A 101 6.14 9.22 13.61
N GLN A 102 6.83 10.18 14.24
CA GLN A 102 7.46 9.95 15.54
C GLN A 102 6.46 10.11 16.68
N PRO A 103 6.72 9.55 17.87
CA PRO A 103 5.85 9.67 19.04
C PRO A 103 5.54 11.12 19.44
N ASP A 104 6.39 12.08 19.08
CA ASP A 104 6.17 13.51 19.31
C ASP A 104 5.27 14.19 18.26
N GLY A 105 4.73 13.41 17.32
CA GLY A 105 3.87 13.91 16.24
C GLY A 105 4.61 14.61 15.10
N ASN A 106 5.93 14.70 15.16
CA ASN A 106 6.73 15.29 14.09
C ASN A 106 7.00 14.24 13.00
N LEU A 107 6.81 14.62 11.75
CA LEU A 107 7.28 13.82 10.61
C LEU A 107 8.81 13.92 10.59
N LYS A 108 9.49 12.88 11.02
CA LYS A 108 10.96 12.78 10.89
C LYS A 108 11.35 11.63 9.99
N THR A 109 12.06 11.95 9.11
CA THR A 109 13.08 11.56 8.15
C THR A 109 13.79 10.21 8.36
N LEU A 110 13.07 9.14 8.61
CA LEU A 110 13.47 7.82 8.16
C LEU A 110 12.54 7.37 7.04
N ASP A 111 12.26 8.27 6.11
CA ASP A 111 11.43 7.98 4.97
C ASP A 111 11.94 6.75 4.24
N GLN A 112 11.07 5.74 4.14
CA GLN A 112 11.38 4.58 3.31
C GLN A 112 11.07 4.94 1.87
N TYR A 113 12.09 4.87 1.06
CA TYR A 113 12.01 5.25 -0.34
C TYR A 113 12.12 4.03 -1.25
N PHE A 114 11.15 3.88 -2.15
CA PHE A 114 11.22 2.91 -3.23
C PHE A 114 11.10 3.59 -4.58
N TYR A 115 12.06 3.34 -5.46
CA TYR A 115 12.02 3.72 -6.85
C TYR A 115 11.73 2.51 -7.73
N ALA A 116 10.64 2.60 -8.50
CA ALA A 116 10.23 1.64 -9.50
C ALA A 116 10.62 2.14 -10.89
N LYS A 117 11.66 1.54 -11.49
CA LYS A 117 12.17 1.97 -12.80
C LYS A 117 11.21 1.76 -13.96
N GLY A 118 10.25 0.89 -13.84
CA GLY A 118 9.32 0.64 -14.92
C GLY A 118 8.15 -0.18 -14.47
N ILE A 119 7.01 0.16 -15.00
CA ILE A 119 5.80 -0.64 -14.99
C ILE A 119 5.05 -0.43 -16.30
N GLN A 120 4.45 -1.51 -16.78
CA GLN A 120 3.53 -1.48 -17.89
C GLN A 120 2.19 -2.06 -17.44
N PHE A 121 1.10 -1.36 -17.75
CA PHE A 121 -0.23 -1.81 -17.35
C PHE A 121 -1.32 -1.30 -18.30
N PRO A 122 -2.42 -2.06 -18.46
CA PRO A 122 -3.61 -1.58 -19.16
C PRO A 122 -4.40 -0.63 -18.25
N TYR A 123 -4.90 0.45 -18.80
CA TYR A 123 -5.73 1.39 -18.06
C TYR A 123 -6.94 1.82 -18.87
N SER A 124 -8.06 1.97 -18.18
CA SER A 124 -9.27 2.65 -18.67
C SER A 124 -9.86 3.46 -17.51
N GLN A 125 -10.26 4.68 -17.81
CA GLN A 125 -10.87 5.58 -16.83
C GLN A 125 -12.12 4.94 -16.18
N GLY A 126 -12.23 5.07 -14.86
CA GLY A 126 -13.38 4.56 -14.09
C GLY A 126 -13.33 3.04 -13.79
N ARG A 127 -12.27 2.34 -14.19
CA ARG A 127 -12.07 0.95 -13.77
C ARG A 127 -11.75 0.91 -12.27
N LYS A 128 -12.63 0.29 -11.50
CA LYS A 128 -12.43 0.12 -10.06
C LYS A 128 -11.29 -0.87 -9.79
N MET A 129 -10.42 -0.50 -8.84
CA MET A 129 -9.38 -1.38 -8.32
C MET A 129 -9.89 -2.13 -7.09
N PHE A 130 -9.67 -3.45 -7.06
CA PHE A 130 -10.00 -4.30 -5.91
C PHE A 130 -8.79 -5.14 -5.57
N TYR A 131 -8.60 -5.41 -4.28
CA TYR A 131 -7.57 -6.35 -3.85
C TYR A 131 -7.83 -7.73 -4.45
N THR A 132 -6.80 -8.29 -5.04
CA THR A 132 -6.85 -9.62 -5.66
C THR A 132 -5.51 -10.33 -5.45
N THR A 133 -5.56 -11.65 -5.37
CA THR A 133 -4.39 -12.53 -5.39
C THR A 133 -4.01 -12.99 -6.79
N VAL A 134 -4.93 -12.82 -7.76
CA VAL A 134 -4.66 -13.04 -9.18
C VAL A 134 -3.85 -11.85 -9.70
N PHE A 135 -2.85 -12.12 -10.54
CA PHE A 135 -2.03 -11.06 -11.09
C PHE A 135 -2.88 -10.13 -11.99
N GLU A 136 -2.88 -8.87 -11.61
CA GLU A 136 -3.44 -7.74 -12.37
C GLU A 136 -2.38 -6.64 -12.36
N PRO A 137 -1.90 -6.17 -13.53
CA PRO A 137 -0.65 -5.39 -13.60
C PRO A 137 -0.56 -4.20 -12.66
N LEU A 138 -1.57 -3.31 -12.65
CA LEU A 138 -1.56 -2.12 -11.80
C LEU A 138 -1.81 -2.48 -10.33
N VAL A 139 -2.83 -3.28 -10.04
CA VAL A 139 -3.17 -3.68 -8.65
C VAL A 139 -2.03 -4.48 -8.03
N SER A 140 -1.45 -5.43 -8.75
CA SER A 140 -0.29 -6.20 -8.28
C SER A 140 0.93 -5.33 -8.02
N PHE A 141 1.12 -4.28 -8.84
CA PHE A 141 2.17 -3.30 -8.63
C PHE A 141 1.97 -2.52 -7.32
N LEU A 142 0.78 -2.05 -7.06
CA LEU A 142 0.44 -1.35 -5.82
C LEU A 142 0.56 -2.29 -4.61
N ASN A 143 0.06 -3.51 -4.72
CA ASN A 143 0.16 -4.54 -3.68
C ASN A 143 1.62 -4.87 -3.33
N TYR A 144 2.50 -4.99 -4.34
CA TYR A 144 3.91 -5.26 -4.10
C TYR A 144 4.53 -4.20 -3.19
N TYR A 145 4.29 -2.91 -3.45
CA TYR A 145 4.85 -1.83 -2.62
C TYR A 145 4.15 -1.73 -1.27
N ALA A 146 2.84 -1.96 -1.19
CA ALA A 146 2.13 -2.05 0.08
C ALA A 146 2.77 -3.12 0.98
N PHE A 147 2.99 -4.33 0.47
CA PHE A 147 3.63 -5.40 1.24
C PHE A 147 5.10 -5.12 1.57
N MET A 148 5.83 -4.44 0.70
CA MET A 148 7.20 -4.01 1.01
C MET A 148 7.24 -3.01 2.16
N PHE A 149 6.28 -2.05 2.22
CA PHE A 149 6.17 -1.10 3.34
C PHE A 149 5.74 -1.79 4.62
N ILE A 150 4.67 -2.58 4.59
CA ILE A 150 4.20 -3.34 5.75
C ILE A 150 5.32 -4.23 6.30
N ALA A 151 6.05 -4.95 5.42
CA ALA A 151 7.17 -5.79 5.83
C ALA A 151 8.27 -5.00 6.53
N THR A 152 8.57 -3.80 6.02
CA THR A 152 9.62 -2.96 6.59
C THR A 152 9.18 -2.36 7.91
N GLU A 153 7.91 -1.99 8.03
CA GLU A 153 7.32 -1.49 9.27
C GLU A 153 7.28 -2.58 10.34
N MET A 154 6.84 -3.79 9.99
CA MET A 154 6.84 -4.92 10.93
C MET A 154 8.24 -5.31 11.45
N ASP A 155 9.29 -5.04 10.66
CA ASP A 155 10.68 -5.20 11.12
C ASP A 155 11.10 -4.13 12.16
N THR A 156 10.32 -3.08 12.38
CA THR A 156 10.57 -2.11 13.47
C THR A 156 9.95 -2.56 14.79
N TRP A 157 8.83 -3.28 14.71
CA TRP A 157 8.05 -3.74 15.88
C TRP A 157 8.54 -5.07 16.43
N GLU A 158 8.89 -6.00 15.54
CA GLU A 158 9.28 -7.35 15.92
C GLU A 158 10.54 -7.78 15.16
N TYR A 159 11.44 -8.48 15.83
CA TYR A 159 12.64 -9.03 15.18
C TYR A 159 12.27 -9.96 14.03
N MET A 160 12.63 -9.56 12.79
CA MET A 160 12.24 -10.26 11.55
C MET A 160 10.72 -10.37 11.31
N GLY A 161 9.91 -9.51 11.92
CA GLY A 161 8.45 -9.53 11.87
C GLY A 161 7.89 -9.37 10.45
N GLY A 162 8.59 -8.66 9.57
CA GLY A 162 8.18 -8.46 8.18
C GLY A 162 8.33 -9.66 7.25
N THR A 163 8.82 -10.82 7.72
CA THR A 163 9.18 -11.96 6.85
C THR A 163 8.03 -12.47 5.99
N SER A 164 6.83 -12.59 6.54
CA SER A 164 5.63 -13.05 5.81
C SER A 164 5.23 -12.07 4.70
N PHE A 165 5.35 -10.78 4.96
CA PHE A 165 5.00 -9.73 4.01
C PHE A 165 6.03 -9.61 2.89
N PHE A 166 7.34 -9.78 3.18
CA PHE A 166 8.35 -9.91 2.13
C PHE A 166 8.11 -11.12 1.25
N ASN A 167 7.68 -12.26 1.82
CA ASN A 167 7.30 -13.43 1.02
C ASN A 167 6.17 -13.08 0.06
N ARG A 168 5.14 -12.35 0.55
CA ARG A 168 4.03 -11.94 -0.29
C ARG A 168 4.45 -11.03 -1.44
N ALA A 169 5.35 -10.06 -1.18
CA ALA A 169 5.92 -9.23 -2.23
C ALA A 169 6.72 -10.04 -3.26
N ILE A 170 7.47 -11.06 -2.82
CA ILE A 170 8.21 -11.97 -3.70
C ILE A 170 7.24 -12.76 -4.58
N GLU A 171 6.19 -13.36 -4.02
CA GLU A 171 5.16 -14.11 -4.77
C GLU A 171 4.53 -13.25 -5.86
N ILE A 172 4.13 -12.01 -5.53
CA ILE A 172 3.58 -11.07 -6.50
C ILE A 172 4.58 -10.78 -7.63
N SER A 173 5.85 -10.59 -7.28
CA SER A 173 6.88 -10.30 -8.27
C SER A 173 7.21 -11.51 -9.15
N ASP A 174 7.10 -12.74 -8.64
CA ASP A 174 7.23 -13.96 -9.44
C ASP A 174 6.11 -14.04 -10.48
N LEU A 175 4.85 -13.83 -10.07
CA LEU A 175 3.72 -13.79 -10.99
C LEU A 175 3.89 -12.71 -12.07
N GLY A 176 4.42 -11.54 -11.67
CA GLY A 176 4.66 -10.43 -12.59
C GLY A 176 5.74 -10.75 -13.64
N LYS A 177 6.83 -11.42 -13.24
CA LYS A 177 7.90 -11.84 -14.17
C LYS A 177 7.40 -12.79 -15.26
N ASP A 178 6.49 -13.68 -14.89
CA ASP A 178 5.99 -14.73 -15.77
C ASP A 178 4.77 -14.28 -16.59
N SER A 179 4.35 -13.02 -16.44
CA SER A 179 3.21 -12.45 -17.15
C SER A 179 3.59 -11.75 -18.46
N ASP A 180 2.61 -11.49 -19.30
CA ASP A 180 2.76 -10.64 -20.49
C ASP A 180 3.12 -9.18 -20.15
N TRP A 181 3.00 -8.80 -18.87
CA TRP A 181 3.30 -7.46 -18.33
C TRP A 181 4.58 -7.44 -17.50
N SER A 182 5.62 -8.15 -17.94
CA SER A 182 6.85 -8.44 -17.17
C SER A 182 7.77 -7.24 -16.92
N THR A 183 7.47 -6.06 -17.53
CA THR A 183 8.32 -4.87 -17.40
C THR A 183 8.59 -4.49 -15.94
N GLY A 184 9.86 -4.50 -15.54
CA GLY A 184 10.37 -4.11 -14.22
C GLY A 184 10.13 -5.14 -13.09
N TRP A 185 9.46 -6.27 -13.35
CA TRP A 185 9.17 -7.25 -12.32
C TRP A 185 10.38 -8.06 -11.87
N ASP A 186 11.34 -8.32 -12.75
CA ASP A 186 12.60 -8.97 -12.37
C ASP A 186 13.41 -8.13 -11.36
N ASP A 187 13.44 -6.81 -11.53
CA ASP A 187 14.08 -5.90 -10.58
C ASP A 187 13.36 -5.90 -9.21
N ARG A 188 12.02 -5.93 -9.19
CA ARG A 188 11.22 -6.02 -7.95
C ARG A 188 11.49 -7.33 -7.23
N TRP A 189 11.54 -8.43 -7.95
CA TRP A 189 11.84 -9.75 -7.42
C TRP A 189 13.24 -9.79 -6.78
N LYS A 190 14.26 -9.29 -7.47
CA LYS A 190 15.63 -9.21 -6.95
C LYS A 190 15.69 -8.33 -5.70
N LYS A 191 15.03 -7.18 -5.70
CA LYS A 191 15.02 -6.24 -4.57
C LYS A 191 14.34 -6.83 -3.34
N SER A 192 13.15 -7.39 -3.46
CA SER A 192 12.43 -7.97 -2.32
C SER A 192 13.19 -9.14 -1.69
N ARG A 193 13.78 -10.02 -2.50
CA ARG A 193 14.65 -11.10 -2.01
C ARG A 193 15.89 -10.58 -1.30
N LYS A 194 16.55 -9.57 -1.87
CA LYS A 194 17.74 -8.97 -1.27
C LYS A 194 17.44 -8.34 0.07
N VAL A 195 16.35 -7.59 0.19
CA VAL A 195 15.94 -6.98 1.47
C VAL A 195 15.56 -8.05 2.48
N LYS A 196 14.72 -9.03 2.10
CA LYS A 196 14.32 -10.14 2.97
C LYS A 196 15.52 -10.92 3.52
N SER A 197 16.53 -11.22 2.69
CA SER A 197 17.71 -12.00 3.08
C SER A 197 18.75 -11.22 3.87
N ASN A 198 18.67 -9.88 3.89
CA ASN A 198 19.62 -9.03 4.61
C ASN A 198 19.27 -8.94 6.10
N GLN A 199 19.68 -9.95 6.86
CA GLN A 199 19.44 -10.05 8.30
C GLN A 199 20.05 -8.86 9.07
N TYR A 200 21.21 -8.36 8.67
CA TYR A 200 21.86 -7.23 9.33
C TYR A 200 21.04 -5.93 9.21
N LEU A 201 20.53 -5.63 8.01
CA LEU A 201 19.67 -4.46 7.80
C LEU A 201 18.39 -4.58 8.62
N ARG A 202 17.78 -5.77 8.64
CA ARG A 202 16.52 -6.01 9.33
C ARG A 202 16.67 -5.96 10.85
N SER A 203 17.73 -6.59 11.40
CA SER A 203 18.01 -6.51 12.83
C SER A 203 18.44 -5.11 13.28
N MET A 204 19.21 -4.39 12.44
CA MET A 204 19.54 -2.98 12.72
C MET A 204 18.29 -2.13 12.84
N ARG A 205 17.33 -2.31 11.94
CA ARG A 205 16.05 -1.58 11.98
C ARG A 205 15.29 -1.84 13.28
N PHE A 206 15.11 -3.12 13.64
CA PHE A 206 14.49 -3.50 14.91
C PHE A 206 15.18 -2.87 16.12
N ASN A 207 16.51 -3.03 16.21
CA ASN A 207 17.28 -2.54 17.36
C ASN A 207 17.25 -1.00 17.45
N TYR A 208 17.25 -0.30 16.32
CA TYR A 208 17.15 1.15 16.26
C TYR A 208 15.83 1.64 16.88
N PHE A 209 14.69 1.10 16.43
CA PHE A 209 13.40 1.52 16.97
C PHE A 209 13.21 1.09 18.42
N LYS A 210 13.66 -0.10 18.79
CA LYS A 210 13.64 -0.54 20.19
C LYS A 210 14.47 0.37 21.11
N ALA A 211 15.61 0.88 20.65
CA ALA A 211 16.40 1.83 21.40
C ALA A 211 15.69 3.19 21.56
N TRP A 212 14.95 3.63 20.54
CA TRP A 212 14.12 4.82 20.61
C TRP A 212 12.97 4.65 21.63
N ASP A 213 12.27 3.53 21.59
CA ASP A 213 11.20 3.24 22.55
C ASP A 213 11.71 3.27 23.99
N ALA A 214 12.86 2.67 24.26
CA ALA A 214 13.50 2.70 25.58
C ALA A 214 13.87 4.14 26.00
N LEU A 215 14.40 4.94 25.08
CA LEU A 215 14.77 6.34 25.35
C LEU A 215 13.54 7.21 25.68
N TYR A 216 12.42 7.02 24.96
CA TYR A 216 11.18 7.77 25.22
C TYR A 216 10.44 7.28 26.48
N ALA A 217 10.61 6.03 26.85
CA ALA A 217 10.06 5.50 28.11
C ALA A 217 10.83 5.96 29.36
N GLU A 218 11.91 6.77 29.19
CA GLU A 218 12.86 7.15 30.27
C GLU A 218 13.54 5.92 30.93
N ASP A 219 13.53 4.79 30.26
CA ASP A 219 14.13 3.54 30.73
C ASP A 219 15.60 3.51 30.28
N VAL A 220 16.35 4.50 30.74
CA VAL A 220 17.80 4.64 30.49
C VAL A 220 18.54 4.21 31.74
N ASP A 221 18.58 2.90 32.01
CA ASP A 221 19.52 2.30 32.98
C ASP A 221 20.80 1.80 32.28
#